data_e879cb3db2b608be17153b88c6aa21ab
#
_entry.id   e879cb3db2b608be17153b88c6aa21ab
#
_cell.length_a   1.000
_cell.length_b   1.000
_cell.length_c   1.000
_cell.angle_alpha   90.00
_cell.angle_beta   90.00
_cell.angle_gamma   90.00
#
_symmetry.space_group_name_H-M   'P 1'
#
loop_
_entity.id
_entity.type
_entity.pdbx_description
1 polymer ?
#
loop_
_entity_poly.entity_id
_entity_poly.type
_entity_poly.pdbx_seq_one_letter_code
_entity_poly.pdbx_strand_id
1 'polypeptide(L)'
;SGGQKRRVAIAGVLAMNPEILILDEPTAGLDPAGRDKILNRLKELREKKGIGIVLVSHSMEDVANYAERIIVMNKGQVMYDDAPHNVFKHYKKLEQIGLAAPQITYIMHQLKEDGLDVDENIINLEEAKESILKSLGR
;
A
#
# COMPACT_ATOMS: atom_id res chain seq x y z
N SER A 1 20.30 14.67 -6.02
CA SER A 1 19.65 14.06 -4.85
C SER A 1 19.39 12.57 -5.08
N GLY A 2 19.26 11.78 -4.01
CA GLY A 2 18.98 10.34 -4.09
C GLY A 2 17.71 10.03 -4.89
N GLY A 3 16.67 10.84 -4.73
CA GLY A 3 15.43 10.70 -5.48
C GLY A 3 15.56 10.97 -6.99
N GLN A 4 16.50 11.84 -7.41
CA GLN A 4 16.77 12.04 -8.82
C GLN A 4 17.45 10.82 -9.44
N LYS A 5 18.46 10.25 -8.77
CA LYS A 5 19.14 9.03 -9.21
C LYS A 5 18.17 7.87 -9.37
N ARG A 6 17.25 7.69 -8.41
CA ARG A 6 16.23 6.62 -8.45
C ARG A 6 15.25 6.80 -9.63
N ARG A 7 14.79 8.03 -9.87
CA ARG A 7 13.93 8.32 -11.05
C ARG A 7 14.64 8.04 -12.37
N VAL A 8 15.93 8.36 -12.49
CA VAL A 8 16.72 8.05 -13.67
C VAL A 8 16.87 6.53 -13.85
N ALA A 9 17.13 5.79 -12.78
CA ALA A 9 17.23 4.33 -12.83
C ALA A 9 15.91 3.69 -13.31
N ILE A 10 14.78 4.09 -12.74
CA ILE A 10 13.44 3.62 -13.16
C ILE A 10 13.19 3.98 -14.65
N ALA A 11 13.53 5.20 -15.07
CA ALA A 11 13.38 5.62 -16.46
C ALA A 11 14.23 4.79 -17.42
N GLY A 12 15.46 4.44 -17.01
CA GLY A 12 16.36 3.57 -17.80
C GLY A 12 15.77 2.16 -18.01
N VAL A 13 15.22 1.57 -16.97
CA VAL A 13 14.56 0.26 -17.07
C VAL A 13 13.29 0.33 -17.93
N LEU A 14 12.49 1.38 -17.76
CA LEU A 14 11.26 1.60 -18.56
C LEU A 14 11.55 1.82 -20.04
N ALA A 15 12.73 2.36 -20.40
CA ALA A 15 13.15 2.53 -21.79
C ALA A 15 13.33 1.19 -22.52
N MET A 16 13.55 0.09 -21.78
CA MET A 16 13.62 -1.28 -22.34
C MET A 16 12.23 -1.87 -22.63
N ASN A 17 11.14 -1.14 -22.33
CA ASN A 17 9.75 -1.56 -22.51
C ASN A 17 9.44 -2.94 -21.89
N PRO A 18 9.68 -3.14 -20.57
CA PRO A 18 9.50 -4.42 -19.93
C PRO A 18 8.01 -4.79 -19.81
N GLU A 19 7.70 -6.08 -19.85
CA GLU A 19 6.35 -6.60 -19.52
C GLU A 19 6.09 -6.59 -18.02
N ILE A 20 7.15 -6.80 -17.21
CA ILE A 20 7.08 -6.82 -15.74
C ILE A 20 8.20 -5.93 -15.19
N LEU A 21 7.84 -5.06 -14.26
CA LEU A 21 8.76 -4.18 -13.53
C LEU A 21 8.78 -4.57 -12.05
N ILE A 22 9.94 -4.96 -11.55
CA ILE A 22 10.13 -5.28 -10.13
C ILE A 22 10.88 -4.12 -9.47
N LEU A 23 10.33 -3.57 -8.41
CA LEU A 23 10.85 -2.42 -7.68
C LEU A 23 11.03 -2.77 -6.21
N ASP A 24 12.26 -2.67 -5.72
CA ASP A 24 12.60 -2.87 -4.33
C ASP A 24 12.74 -1.51 -3.64
N GLU A 25 11.86 -1.24 -2.67
CA GLU A 25 11.81 -0.01 -1.88
C GLU A 25 11.90 1.29 -2.73
N PRO A 26 11.07 1.46 -3.79
CA PRO A 26 11.25 2.57 -4.72
C PRO A 26 11.01 3.95 -4.10
N THR A 27 10.32 4.01 -2.97
CA THR A 27 9.95 5.24 -2.27
C THR A 27 10.84 5.55 -1.05
N ALA A 28 11.75 4.65 -0.68
CA ALA A 28 12.60 4.84 0.49
C ALA A 28 13.46 6.11 0.38
N GLY A 29 13.45 6.91 1.46
CA GLY A 29 14.22 8.15 1.54
C GLY A 29 13.70 9.31 0.70
N LEU A 30 12.48 9.22 0.18
CA LEU A 30 11.80 10.32 -0.49
C LEU A 30 10.91 11.09 0.50
N ASP A 31 10.75 12.38 0.22
CA ASP A 31 9.70 13.19 0.84
C ASP A 31 8.30 12.72 0.36
N PRO A 32 7.22 13.03 1.09
CA PRO A 32 5.88 12.58 0.74
C PRO A 32 5.47 12.91 -0.70
N ALA A 33 5.75 14.12 -1.16
CA ALA A 33 5.41 14.53 -2.53
C ALA A 33 6.19 13.75 -3.61
N GLY A 34 7.46 13.44 -3.35
CA GLY A 34 8.28 12.61 -4.24
C GLY A 34 7.83 11.16 -4.29
N ARG A 35 7.38 10.62 -3.15
CA ARG A 35 6.81 9.30 -3.00
C ARG A 35 5.51 9.16 -3.82
N ASP A 36 4.54 10.03 -3.59
CA ASP A 36 3.27 10.03 -4.31
C ASP A 36 3.47 10.17 -5.82
N LYS A 37 4.40 11.02 -6.23
CA LYS A 37 4.72 11.21 -7.65
C LYS A 37 5.23 9.93 -8.31
N ILE A 38 6.08 9.15 -7.63
CA ILE A 38 6.56 7.87 -8.16
C ILE A 38 5.44 6.85 -8.23
N LEU A 39 4.68 6.67 -7.14
CA LEU A 39 3.63 5.66 -7.06
C LEU A 39 2.50 5.94 -8.05
N ASN A 40 2.05 7.19 -8.17
CA ASN A 40 1.07 7.59 -9.18
C ASN A 40 1.57 7.34 -10.60
N ARG A 41 2.86 7.59 -10.87
CA ARG A 41 3.44 7.31 -12.18
C ARG A 41 3.48 5.82 -12.49
N LEU A 42 3.78 4.98 -11.50
CA LEU A 42 3.72 3.52 -11.66
C LEU A 42 2.29 3.04 -11.94
N LYS A 43 1.31 3.56 -11.21
CA LYS A 43 -0.11 3.30 -11.45
C LYS A 43 -0.52 3.66 -12.89
N GLU A 44 -0.18 4.86 -13.36
CA GLU A 44 -0.43 5.27 -14.74
C GLU A 44 0.23 4.34 -15.78
N LEU A 45 1.46 3.91 -15.55
CA LEU A 45 2.16 2.98 -16.45
C LEU A 45 1.46 1.64 -16.54
N ARG A 46 1.00 1.11 -15.40
CA ARG A 46 0.22 -0.11 -15.36
C ARG A 46 -1.08 0.04 -16.14
N GLU A 47 -1.85 1.10 -15.87
CA GLU A 47 -3.15 1.33 -16.49
C GLU A 47 -3.05 1.59 -18.00
N LYS A 48 -2.06 2.39 -18.44
CA LYS A 48 -1.92 2.80 -19.85
C LYS A 48 -1.16 1.82 -20.72
N LYS A 49 -0.19 1.09 -20.14
CA LYS A 49 0.72 0.21 -20.90
C LYS A 49 0.55 -1.27 -20.56
N GLY A 50 -0.26 -1.63 -19.57
CA GLY A 50 -0.46 -3.02 -19.16
C GLY A 50 0.78 -3.67 -18.52
N ILE A 51 1.76 -2.88 -18.05
CA ILE A 51 2.97 -3.39 -17.42
C ILE A 51 2.61 -4.02 -16.07
N GLY A 52 3.02 -5.26 -15.83
CA GLY A 52 2.95 -5.87 -14.51
C GLY A 52 3.93 -5.19 -13.55
N ILE A 53 3.47 -4.77 -12.37
CA ILE A 53 4.35 -4.13 -11.38
C ILE A 53 4.38 -4.96 -10.11
N VAL A 54 5.58 -5.35 -9.70
CA VAL A 54 5.85 -5.98 -8.41
C VAL A 54 6.58 -4.96 -7.54
N LEU A 55 5.94 -4.59 -6.43
CA LEU A 55 6.47 -3.62 -5.48
C LEU A 55 6.87 -4.33 -4.20
N VAL A 56 8.14 -4.30 -3.84
CA VAL A 56 8.61 -4.71 -2.52
C VAL A 56 8.69 -3.47 -1.64
N SER A 57 7.95 -3.44 -0.55
CA SER A 57 7.88 -2.30 0.36
C SER A 57 7.55 -2.72 1.79
N HIS A 58 8.03 -1.94 2.75
CA HIS A 58 7.62 -1.99 4.15
C HIS A 58 6.67 -0.82 4.54
N SER A 59 6.31 0.02 3.58
CA SER A 59 5.31 1.08 3.78
C SER A 59 3.91 0.51 3.60
N MET A 60 3.22 0.25 4.70
CA MET A 60 1.88 -0.34 4.66
C MET A 60 0.84 0.60 4.04
N GLU A 61 1.03 1.92 4.17
CA GLU A 61 0.21 2.93 3.51
C GLU A 61 0.34 2.87 1.99
N ASP A 62 1.57 2.71 1.47
CA ASP A 62 1.78 2.58 0.02
C ASP A 62 1.13 1.30 -0.50
N VAL A 63 1.35 0.20 0.21
CA VAL A 63 0.77 -1.10 -0.15
C VAL A 63 -0.75 -1.05 -0.13
N ALA A 64 -1.36 -0.44 0.91
CA ALA A 64 -2.82 -0.30 1.03
C ALA A 64 -3.43 0.54 -0.10
N ASN A 65 -2.74 1.62 -0.53
CA ASN A 65 -3.27 2.56 -1.52
C ASN A 65 -3.02 2.15 -2.98
N TYR A 66 -1.98 1.35 -3.25
CA TYR A 66 -1.53 1.11 -4.61
C TYR A 66 -1.52 -0.35 -5.04
N ALA A 67 -1.49 -1.32 -4.11
CA ALA A 67 -1.49 -2.74 -4.45
C ALA A 67 -2.91 -3.26 -4.67
N GLU A 68 -3.07 -4.18 -5.63
CA GLU A 68 -4.32 -4.95 -5.84
C GLU A 68 -4.22 -6.34 -5.21
N ARG A 69 -3.01 -6.83 -5.02
CA ARG A 69 -2.69 -8.12 -4.42
C ARG A 69 -1.46 -7.97 -3.55
N ILE A 70 -1.50 -8.54 -2.37
CA ILE A 70 -0.39 -8.55 -1.43
C ILE A 70 0.07 -9.99 -1.19
N ILE A 71 1.37 -10.20 -1.33
CA ILE A 71 2.03 -11.44 -0.92
C ILE A 71 2.87 -11.12 0.32
N VAL A 72 2.48 -11.67 1.46
CA VAL A 72 3.24 -11.52 2.71
C VAL A 72 4.18 -12.71 2.86
N MET A 73 5.48 -12.42 2.94
CA MET A 73 6.52 -13.41 3.15
C MET A 73 6.99 -13.42 4.60
N ASN A 74 7.10 -14.60 5.19
CA ASN A 74 7.70 -14.79 6.52
C ASN A 74 8.57 -16.04 6.54
N LYS A 75 9.82 -15.91 6.95
CA LYS A 75 10.80 -17.01 7.04
C LYS A 75 10.88 -17.88 5.77
N GLY A 76 10.86 -17.20 4.59
CA GLY A 76 10.95 -17.86 3.29
C GLY A 76 9.67 -18.56 2.81
N GLN A 77 8.55 -18.39 3.52
CA GLN A 77 7.25 -18.96 3.14
C GLN A 77 6.22 -17.85 2.89
N VAL A 78 5.30 -18.10 1.98
CA VAL A 78 4.12 -17.25 1.77
C VAL A 78 3.15 -17.47 2.92
N MET A 79 2.88 -16.41 3.68
CA MET A 79 1.94 -16.42 4.80
C MET A 79 0.53 -15.98 4.37
N TYR A 80 0.47 -14.94 3.53
CA TYR A 80 -0.76 -14.45 2.92
C TYR A 80 -0.51 -14.16 1.45
N ASP A 81 -1.55 -14.35 0.64
CA ASP A 81 -1.60 -14.02 -0.77
C ASP A 81 -3.04 -13.66 -1.12
N ASP A 82 -3.40 -12.38 -1.01
CA ASP A 82 -4.79 -11.93 -1.13
C ASP A 82 -4.87 -10.42 -1.44
N ALA A 83 -6.09 -9.92 -1.62
CA ALA A 83 -6.39 -8.50 -1.72
C ALA A 83 -6.01 -7.74 -0.42
N PRO A 84 -5.66 -6.43 -0.49
CA PRO A 84 -5.20 -5.67 0.66
C PRO A 84 -6.13 -5.73 1.87
N HIS A 85 -7.44 -5.55 1.70
CA HIS A 85 -8.41 -5.63 2.80
C HIS A 85 -8.38 -6.99 3.50
N ASN A 86 -8.26 -8.07 2.73
CA ASN A 86 -8.19 -9.42 3.30
C ASN A 86 -6.91 -9.69 4.08
N VAL A 87 -5.80 -9.09 3.66
CA VAL A 87 -4.52 -9.20 4.37
C VAL A 87 -4.54 -8.36 5.65
N PHE A 88 -4.94 -7.08 5.57
CA PHE A 88 -4.86 -6.16 6.69
C PHE A 88 -5.89 -6.42 7.80
N LYS A 89 -7.00 -7.11 7.54
CA LYS A 89 -7.89 -7.59 8.61
C LYS A 89 -7.18 -8.53 9.61
N HIS A 90 -6.04 -9.11 9.21
CA HIS A 90 -5.21 -9.95 10.07
C HIS A 90 -4.09 -9.17 10.77
N TYR A 91 -4.24 -7.86 10.99
CA TYR A 91 -3.21 -6.96 11.50
C TYR A 91 -2.52 -7.48 12.77
N LYS A 92 -3.24 -8.09 13.72
CA LYS A 92 -2.66 -8.68 14.93
C LYS A 92 -1.66 -9.81 14.63
N LYS A 93 -1.90 -10.58 13.57
CA LYS A 93 -0.96 -11.63 13.13
C LYS A 93 0.22 -11.05 12.37
N LEU A 94 0.00 -9.97 11.61
CA LEU A 94 1.08 -9.24 10.93
C LEU A 94 2.04 -8.64 11.96
N GLU A 95 1.54 -8.07 13.06
CA GLU A 95 2.36 -7.54 14.17
C GLU A 95 3.24 -8.61 14.80
N GLN A 96 2.74 -9.84 14.99
CA GLN A 96 3.51 -10.95 15.55
C GLN A 96 4.73 -11.32 14.71
N ILE A 97 4.74 -10.99 13.44
CA ILE A 97 5.87 -11.20 12.51
C ILE A 97 6.66 -9.93 12.20
N GLY A 98 6.38 -8.83 12.94
CA GLY A 98 7.09 -7.56 12.81
C GLY A 98 6.59 -6.66 11.67
N LEU A 99 5.43 -6.94 11.10
CA LEU A 99 4.76 -6.07 10.12
C LEU A 99 3.64 -5.28 10.81
N ALA A 100 3.39 -4.05 10.32
CA ALA A 100 2.25 -3.25 10.77
C ALA A 100 1.08 -3.37 9.79
N ALA A 101 -0.07 -2.80 10.12
CA ALA A 101 -1.11 -2.41 9.19
C ALA A 101 -1.04 -0.89 8.95
N PRO A 102 -1.77 -0.33 7.98
CA PRO A 102 -1.96 1.10 7.86
C PRO A 102 -2.48 1.72 9.17
N GLN A 103 -2.00 2.90 9.54
CA GLN A 103 -2.42 3.55 10.79
C GLN A 103 -3.94 3.73 10.89
N ILE A 104 -4.59 4.00 9.77
CA ILE A 104 -6.04 4.16 9.73
C ILE A 104 -6.78 2.89 10.14
N THR A 105 -6.24 1.70 9.87
CA THR A 105 -6.84 0.42 10.30
C THR A 105 -6.97 0.36 11.81
N TYR A 106 -5.93 0.75 12.55
CA TYR A 106 -5.97 0.80 14.02
C TYR A 106 -6.98 1.80 14.55
N ILE A 107 -7.05 2.98 13.92
CA ILE A 107 -8.03 4.03 14.30
C ILE A 107 -9.45 3.53 14.11
N MET A 108 -9.76 2.87 13.00
CA MET A 108 -11.11 2.37 12.72
C MET A 108 -11.53 1.27 13.70
N HIS A 109 -10.61 0.36 14.04
CA HIS A 109 -10.85 -0.63 15.08
C HIS A 109 -11.14 0.02 16.43
N GLN A 110 -10.35 1.04 16.84
CA GLN A 110 -10.57 1.75 18.08
C GLN A 110 -11.93 2.47 18.10
N LEU A 111 -12.30 3.16 17.02
CA LEU A 111 -13.61 3.82 16.91
C LEU A 111 -14.77 2.82 17.03
N LYS A 112 -14.62 1.63 16.46
CA LYS A 112 -15.60 0.56 16.59
C LYS A 112 -15.71 0.06 18.03
N GLU A 113 -14.58 -0.15 18.71
CA GLU A 113 -14.52 -0.54 20.12
C GLU A 113 -15.14 0.55 21.03
N ASP A 114 -14.96 1.83 20.69
CA ASP A 114 -15.56 2.98 21.40
C ASP A 114 -17.07 3.15 21.11
N GLY A 115 -17.66 2.27 20.28
CA GLY A 115 -19.10 2.20 20.04
C GLY A 115 -19.60 2.99 18.83
N LEU A 116 -18.72 3.51 17.98
CA LEU A 116 -19.16 4.09 16.70
C LEU A 116 -19.54 2.97 15.71
N ASP A 117 -20.60 3.20 14.95
CA ASP A 117 -21.03 2.26 13.91
C ASP A 117 -20.25 2.50 12.60
N VAL A 118 -18.96 2.14 12.64
CA VAL A 118 -18.03 2.24 11.52
C VAL A 118 -17.61 0.87 11.02
N ASP A 119 -17.19 0.79 9.76
CA ASP A 119 -16.56 -0.40 9.20
C ASP A 119 -15.12 -0.49 9.72
N GLU A 120 -14.77 -1.61 10.31
CA GLU A 120 -13.41 -1.87 10.81
C GLU A 120 -12.45 -2.42 9.74
N ASN A 121 -12.98 -2.88 8.60
CA ASN A 121 -12.17 -3.43 7.52
C ASN A 121 -11.71 -2.34 6.53
N ILE A 122 -11.20 -1.25 7.06
CA ILE A 122 -10.76 -0.06 6.33
C ILE A 122 -9.25 0.04 6.36
N ILE A 123 -8.65 0.37 5.22
CA ILE A 123 -7.20 0.37 5.03
C ILE A 123 -6.65 1.70 4.51
N ASN A 124 -7.50 2.64 4.11
CA ASN A 124 -7.09 3.96 3.61
C ASN A 124 -7.97 5.09 4.14
N LEU A 125 -7.48 6.32 3.98
CA LEU A 125 -8.11 7.51 4.57
C LEU A 125 -9.46 7.86 3.92
N GLU A 126 -9.61 7.63 2.62
CA GLU A 126 -10.86 7.96 1.91
C GLU A 126 -12.01 7.06 2.38
N GLU A 127 -11.78 5.76 2.46
CA GLU A 127 -12.75 4.81 3.01
C GLU A 127 -13.11 5.15 4.46
N ALA A 128 -12.13 5.51 5.29
CA ALA A 128 -12.35 5.90 6.68
C ALA A 128 -13.25 7.13 6.79
N LYS A 129 -12.96 8.15 5.99
CA LYS A 129 -13.77 9.38 5.95
C LYS A 129 -15.23 9.07 5.61
N GLU A 130 -15.47 8.26 4.57
CA GLU A 130 -16.82 7.88 4.16
C GLU A 130 -17.55 7.11 5.28
N SER A 131 -16.89 6.13 5.89
CA SER A 131 -17.46 5.33 6.96
C SER A 131 -17.81 6.17 8.20
N ILE A 132 -16.93 7.09 8.61
CA ILE A 132 -17.15 7.97 9.76
C ILE A 132 -18.28 8.95 9.47
N LEU A 133 -18.30 9.59 8.29
CA LEU A 133 -19.39 10.53 7.93
C LEU A 133 -20.75 9.83 7.92
N LYS A 134 -20.82 8.62 7.36
CA LYS A 134 -22.03 7.80 7.36
C LYS A 134 -22.49 7.47 8.79
N SER A 135 -21.57 7.10 9.68
CA SER A 135 -21.86 6.82 11.10
C SER A 135 -22.42 8.05 11.84
N LEU A 136 -22.00 9.26 11.44
CA LEU A 136 -22.47 10.52 12.01
C LEU A 136 -23.73 11.08 11.34
N GLY A 137 -24.35 10.35 10.41
CA GLY A 137 -25.56 10.78 9.70
C GLY A 137 -25.34 11.92 8.70
N ARG A 138 -24.13 12.02 8.16
CA ARG A 138 -23.74 13.05 7.19
C ARG A 138 -23.38 12.48 5.83
#